data_3c90978be3c2f56e3cf0efe62940e13b
#
_entry.id   3c90978be3c2f56e3cf0efe62940e13b
#
_cell.length_a   1.000
_cell.length_b   1.000
_cell.length_c   1.000
_cell.angle_alpha   90.00
_cell.angle_beta   90.00
_cell.angle_gamma   90.00
#
_symmetry.space_group_name_H-M   'P 1'
#
loop_
_entity.id
_entity.type
_entity.pdbx_description
1 polymer ?
#
loop_
_entity_poly.entity_id
_entity_poly.type
_entity_poly.pdbx_seq_one_letter_code
_entity_poly.pdbx_strand_id
1 'polypeptide(L)'
;MTLYTYLATVDRWVDGDTVDMVIDLGFRMSTHQRFRLLGVDTHERGEPNWAEATACCNEMMPAGSQVCIQSLKTDKYGRWLVDLPDVREALMAQGLIKLAKDADR
;
A
#
# COMPACT_ATOMS: atom_id res chain seq x y z
N MET A 1 -3.26 2.08 24.11
CA MET A 1 -3.19 0.99 23.14
C MET A 1 -4.20 1.22 22.01
N THR A 2 -3.77 1.00 20.77
CA THR A 2 -4.65 1.15 19.62
C THR A 2 -5.22 -0.21 19.23
N LEU A 3 -6.54 -0.31 19.18
CA LEU A 3 -7.20 -1.54 18.73
C LEU A 3 -7.00 -1.69 17.21
N TYR A 4 -7.03 -2.91 16.75
CA TYR A 4 -6.93 -3.25 15.32
C TYR A 4 -5.64 -2.80 14.68
N THR A 5 -4.56 -2.82 15.44
CA THR A 5 -3.20 -2.61 14.92
C THR A 5 -2.54 -3.98 14.80
N TYR A 6 -1.97 -4.28 13.64
CA TYR A 6 -1.43 -5.60 13.34
C TYR A 6 -0.04 -5.49 12.73
N LEU A 7 0.75 -6.54 12.91
CA LEU A 7 2.01 -6.69 12.21
C LEU A 7 1.71 -7.30 10.83
N ALA A 8 2.19 -6.67 9.78
CA ALA A 8 2.02 -7.13 8.41
C ALA A 8 3.37 -7.37 7.75
N THR A 9 3.43 -8.37 6.89
CA THR A 9 4.62 -8.65 6.08
C THR A 9 4.27 -8.45 4.62
N VAL A 10 5.07 -7.65 3.93
CA VAL A 10 4.87 -7.39 2.51
C VAL A 10 5.11 -8.66 1.72
N ASP A 11 4.14 -9.05 0.90
CA ASP A 11 4.27 -10.18 -0.02
C ASP A 11 4.74 -9.67 -1.38
N ARG A 12 3.99 -8.75 -1.98
CA ARG A 12 4.41 -8.13 -3.24
C ARG A 12 3.65 -6.85 -3.49
N TRP A 13 4.26 -5.97 -4.28
CA TRP A 13 3.60 -4.77 -4.78
C TRP A 13 3.00 -5.09 -6.15
N VAL A 14 1.69 -4.86 -6.27
CA VAL A 14 0.97 -5.05 -7.53
C VAL A 14 1.11 -3.81 -8.41
N ASP A 15 0.90 -2.65 -7.79
CA ASP A 15 1.08 -1.32 -8.39
C ASP A 15 1.70 -0.43 -7.33
N GLY A 16 2.01 0.81 -7.68
CA GLY A 16 2.54 1.76 -6.71
C GLY A 16 1.55 2.14 -5.59
N ASP A 17 0.28 1.82 -5.75
CA ASP A 17 -0.74 2.10 -4.74
C ASP A 17 -1.45 0.84 -4.24
N THR A 18 -1.01 -0.34 -4.64
CA THR A 18 -1.65 -1.60 -4.28
C THR A 18 -0.61 -2.62 -3.84
N VAL A 19 -0.77 -3.18 -2.66
CA VAL A 19 0.19 -4.11 -2.07
C VAL A 19 -0.52 -5.31 -1.46
N ASP A 20 0.04 -6.50 -1.67
CA ASP A 20 -0.43 -7.72 -1.03
C ASP A 20 0.42 -7.96 0.21
N MET A 21 -0.23 -8.19 1.34
CA MET A 21 0.45 -8.41 2.62
C MET A 21 -0.18 -9.56 3.37
N VAL A 22 0.64 -10.21 4.18
CA VAL A 22 0.20 -11.22 5.14
C VAL A 22 0.11 -10.57 6.51
N ILE A 23 -1.06 -10.65 7.13
CA ILE A 23 -1.36 -10.00 8.40
C ILE A 23 -1.32 -11.02 9.51
N ASP A 24 -0.51 -10.78 10.53
CA ASP A 24 -0.43 -11.62 11.72
C ASP A 24 -1.58 -11.27 12.64
N LEU A 25 -2.47 -12.23 12.86
CA LEU A 25 -3.64 -12.04 13.72
C LEU A 25 -3.41 -12.53 15.14
N GLY A 26 -2.20 -13.00 15.45
CA GLY A 26 -1.93 -13.62 16.74
C GLY A 26 -2.42 -15.06 16.76
N PHE A 27 -2.09 -15.78 17.83
CA PHE A 27 -2.51 -17.18 18.00
C PHE A 27 -2.11 -18.09 16.84
N ARG A 28 -1.00 -17.75 16.13
CA ARG A 28 -0.52 -18.48 14.94
C ARG A 28 -1.51 -18.41 13.78
N MET A 29 -2.36 -17.38 13.75
CA MET A 29 -3.30 -17.15 12.67
C MET A 29 -2.84 -15.98 11.83
N SER A 30 -3.03 -16.10 10.52
CA SER A 30 -2.70 -15.01 9.60
C SER A 30 -3.71 -14.97 8.47
N THR A 31 -3.76 -13.85 7.78
CA THR A 31 -4.61 -13.69 6.60
C THR A 31 -3.83 -12.94 5.54
N HIS A 32 -4.03 -13.34 4.29
CA HIS A 32 -3.41 -12.70 3.14
C HIS A 32 -4.44 -11.75 2.52
N GLN A 33 -4.11 -10.45 2.45
CA GLN A 33 -5.05 -9.45 1.97
C GLN A 33 -4.38 -8.52 0.98
N ARG A 34 -5.17 -7.98 0.07
CA ARG A 34 -4.74 -6.92 -0.85
C ARG A 34 -5.18 -5.57 -0.30
N PHE A 35 -4.24 -4.63 -0.27
CA PHE A 35 -4.47 -3.30 0.30
C PHE A 35 -4.27 -2.23 -0.75
N ARG A 36 -5.07 -1.19 -0.65
CA ARG A 36 -4.89 0.04 -1.40
C ARG A 36 -4.31 1.10 -0.46
N LEU A 37 -3.28 1.81 -0.92
CA LEU A 37 -2.68 2.85 -0.10
C LEU A 37 -3.61 4.05 0.05
N LEU A 38 -3.79 4.49 1.29
CA LEU A 38 -4.60 5.66 1.59
C LEU A 38 -3.90 6.92 1.08
N GLY A 39 -4.64 7.75 0.36
CA GLY A 39 -4.13 9.03 -0.13
C GLY A 39 -3.14 8.92 -1.29
N VAL A 40 -3.01 7.76 -1.91
CA VAL A 40 -2.09 7.56 -3.03
C VAL A 40 -2.86 7.07 -4.24
N ASP A 41 -2.56 7.65 -5.39
CA ASP A 41 -3.10 7.21 -6.66
C ASP A 41 -1.96 7.25 -7.68
N THR A 42 -1.47 6.08 -8.07
CA THR A 42 -0.37 5.96 -9.01
C THR A 42 -0.89 5.46 -10.36
N HIS A 43 0.00 5.47 -11.36
CA HIS A 43 -0.36 4.99 -12.68
C HIS A 43 -0.55 3.49 -12.69
N GLU A 44 -1.48 3.02 -13.50
CA GLU A 44 -1.79 1.61 -13.64
C GLU A 44 -0.85 0.95 -14.65
N ARG A 45 -0.83 -0.39 -14.63
CA ARG A 45 -0.01 -1.16 -15.55
C ARG A 45 -0.30 -0.73 -17.00
N GLY A 46 0.76 -0.51 -17.74
CA GLY A 46 0.65 -0.04 -19.13
C GLY A 46 0.69 1.46 -19.28
N GLU A 47 0.52 2.21 -18.19
CA GLU A 47 0.64 3.67 -18.22
C GLU A 47 2.08 4.11 -17.95
N PRO A 48 2.46 5.32 -18.40
CA PRO A 48 3.76 5.88 -18.02
C PRO A 48 3.93 5.92 -16.52
N ASN A 49 5.15 5.70 -16.06
CA ASN A 49 5.53 5.76 -14.64
C ASN A 49 4.98 4.63 -13.76
N TRP A 50 4.24 3.67 -14.33
CA TRP A 50 3.78 2.52 -13.54
C TRP A 50 4.96 1.73 -12.98
N ALA A 51 5.93 1.42 -13.82
CA ALA A 51 7.07 0.62 -13.42
C ALA A 51 7.93 1.36 -12.38
N GLU A 52 8.09 2.67 -12.56
CA GLU A 52 8.87 3.50 -11.65
C GLU A 52 8.21 3.58 -10.28
N ALA A 53 6.89 3.75 -10.23
CA ALA A 53 6.16 3.81 -8.97
C ALA A 53 6.25 2.47 -8.24
N THR A 54 6.05 1.38 -8.94
CA THR A 54 6.13 0.04 -8.37
C THR A 54 7.55 -0.25 -7.87
N ALA A 55 8.58 0.15 -8.64
CA ALA A 55 9.97 -0.02 -8.23
C ALA A 55 10.30 0.80 -6.98
N CYS A 56 9.76 2.01 -6.89
CA CYS A 56 9.94 2.85 -5.71
C CYS A 56 9.40 2.15 -4.46
N CYS A 57 8.22 1.58 -4.55
CA CYS A 57 7.61 0.85 -3.45
C CYS A 57 8.42 -0.38 -3.07
N ASN A 58 8.90 -1.14 -4.05
CA ASN A 58 9.73 -2.30 -3.80
C ASN A 58 11.07 -1.94 -3.15
N GLU A 59 11.60 -0.78 -3.46
CA GLU A 59 12.83 -0.30 -2.86
C GLU A 59 12.62 0.14 -1.42
N MET A 60 11.52 0.85 -1.16
CA MET A 60 11.19 1.33 0.18
C MET A 60 10.78 0.20 1.11
N MET A 61 10.04 -0.76 0.58
CA MET A 61 9.43 -1.82 1.37
C MET A 61 9.39 -3.11 0.57
N PRO A 62 10.55 -3.76 0.39
CA PRO A 62 10.62 -4.97 -0.43
C PRO A 62 9.84 -6.13 0.20
N ALA A 63 9.60 -7.17 -0.59
CA ALA A 63 8.96 -8.38 -0.11
C ALA A 63 9.69 -8.90 1.12
N GLY A 64 8.94 -9.30 2.15
CA GLY A 64 9.50 -9.72 3.43
C GLY A 64 9.63 -8.62 4.46
N SER A 65 9.46 -7.35 4.06
CA SER A 65 9.47 -6.24 5.02
C SER A 65 8.28 -6.34 5.97
N GLN A 66 8.51 -6.00 7.23
CA GLN A 66 7.44 -5.98 8.23
C GLN A 66 7.08 -4.55 8.59
N VAL A 67 5.81 -4.31 8.79
CA VAL A 67 5.30 -3.00 9.15
C VAL A 67 4.05 -3.16 10.02
N CYS A 68 3.87 -2.26 10.98
CA CYS A 68 2.64 -2.23 11.77
C CYS A 68 1.61 -1.42 11.01
N ILE A 69 0.44 -2.01 10.82
CA ILE A 69 -0.66 -1.36 10.11
C ILE A 69 -1.88 -1.32 10.99
N GLN A 70 -2.76 -0.39 10.67
CA GLN A 70 -4.04 -0.25 11.35
C GLN A 70 -5.14 -0.68 10.41
N SER A 71 -6.12 -1.43 10.93
CA SER A 71 -7.28 -1.81 10.14
C SER A 71 -8.13 -0.58 9.88
N LEU A 72 -8.26 -0.21 8.62
CA LEU A 72 -9.11 0.90 8.18
C LEU A 72 -10.31 0.32 7.44
N LYS A 73 -11.11 1.17 6.85
CA LYS A 73 -12.27 0.72 6.08
C LYS A 73 -11.83 0.19 4.70
N THR A 74 -12.73 -0.49 4.02
CA THR A 74 -12.50 -0.92 2.65
C THR A 74 -12.80 0.21 1.67
N ASP A 75 -12.20 0.13 0.47
CA ASP A 75 -12.56 1.04 -0.62
C ASP A 75 -13.81 0.50 -1.33
N LYS A 76 -14.24 1.20 -2.37
CA LYS A 76 -15.47 0.83 -3.11
C LYS A 76 -15.36 -0.49 -3.87
N TYR A 77 -14.15 -1.02 -4.01
CA TYR A 77 -13.92 -2.29 -4.69
C TYR A 77 -13.65 -3.43 -3.71
N GLY A 78 -13.84 -3.18 -2.42
CA GLY A 78 -13.67 -4.21 -1.40
C GLY A 78 -12.23 -4.43 -0.94
N ARG A 79 -11.30 -3.61 -1.38
CA ARG A 79 -9.91 -3.70 -0.92
C ARG A 79 -9.78 -2.91 0.37
N TRP A 80 -8.98 -3.45 1.31
CA TRP A 80 -8.72 -2.74 2.55
C TRP A 80 -7.80 -1.55 2.28
N LEU A 81 -8.05 -0.45 2.97
CA LEU A 81 -7.18 0.72 2.91
C LEU A 81 -6.11 0.60 3.98
N VAL A 82 -4.90 1.02 3.65
CA VAL A 82 -3.78 1.06 4.59
C VAL A 82 -3.03 2.37 4.41
N ASP A 83 -2.57 2.96 5.51
CA ASP A 83 -1.76 4.18 5.45
C ASP A 83 -0.29 3.80 5.66
N LEU A 84 0.52 4.07 4.65
CA LEU A 84 1.98 3.88 4.68
C LEU A 84 2.62 5.21 4.34
N PRO A 85 2.72 6.12 5.30
CA PRO A 85 3.16 7.51 5.02
C PRO A 85 4.56 7.60 4.44
N ASP A 86 5.49 6.73 4.83
CA ASP A 86 6.85 6.78 4.29
C ASP A 86 6.87 6.48 2.80
N VAL A 87 6.08 5.49 2.37
CA VAL A 87 5.97 5.15 0.96
C VAL A 87 5.27 6.28 0.20
N ARG A 88 4.20 6.82 0.77
CA ARG A 88 3.47 7.93 0.17
C ARG A 88 4.38 9.13 -0.07
N GLU A 89 5.18 9.50 0.94
CA GLU A 89 6.10 10.62 0.82
C GLU A 89 7.18 10.38 -0.22
N ALA A 90 7.70 9.16 -0.30
CA ALA A 90 8.71 8.81 -1.31
C ALA A 90 8.14 8.92 -2.72
N LEU A 91 6.91 8.45 -2.92
CA LEU A 91 6.24 8.57 -4.22
C LEU A 91 5.98 10.02 -4.59
N MET A 92 5.55 10.84 -3.63
CA MET A 92 5.33 12.27 -3.87
C MET A 92 6.63 12.98 -4.23
N ALA A 93 7.72 12.67 -3.53
CA ALA A 93 9.01 13.30 -3.77
C ALA A 93 9.55 13.00 -5.17
N GLN A 94 9.19 11.86 -5.73
CA GLN A 94 9.63 11.46 -7.07
C GLN A 94 8.61 11.79 -8.16
N GLY A 95 7.51 12.44 -7.80
CA GLY A 95 6.48 12.82 -8.77
C GLY A 95 5.73 11.64 -9.37
N LEU A 96 5.62 10.54 -8.62
CA LEU A 96 5.02 9.30 -9.11
C LEU A 96 3.55 9.13 -8.72
N ILE A 97 2.96 10.14 -8.11
CA ILE A 97 1.54 10.15 -7.75
C ILE A 97 0.80 11.01 -8.75
N LYS A 98 -0.39 10.58 -9.16
CA LYS A 98 -1.25 11.38 -10.02
C LYS A 98 -1.62 12.70 -9.34
N LEU A 99 -1.90 13.71 -10.14
CA LEU A 99 -2.25 15.02 -9.61
C LEU A 99 -3.49 14.93 -8.70
N ALA A 100 -3.52 15.79 -7.68
CA ALA A 100 -4.60 15.79 -6.71
C ALA A 100 -5.97 15.92 -7.34
N LYS A 101 -6.10 16.70 -8.41
CA LYS A 101 -7.37 16.85 -9.11
C LYS A 101 -7.89 15.54 -9.67
N ASP A 102 -6.99 14.62 -10.02
CA ASP A 102 -7.37 13.31 -10.50
C ASP A 102 -7.74 12.39 -9.34
N ALA A 103 -7.04 12.53 -8.23
CA ALA A 103 -7.29 11.74 -7.03
C ALA A 103 -8.62 12.09 -6.37
N ASP A 104 -9.07 13.33 -6.52
CA ASP A 104 -10.31 13.80 -5.91
C ASP A 104 -11.57 13.35 -6.66
N ARG A 105 -11.44 12.75 -7.79
CA ARG A 105 -12.58 12.35 -8.64
C ARG A 105 -13.15 10.99 -8.29
#